data_939fccb9c8512253d8cd7118b355b323
#
_entry.id   939fccb9c8512253d8cd7118b355b323
#
_cell.length_a   1.000
_cell.length_b   1.000
_cell.length_c   1.000
_cell.angle_alpha   90.00
_cell.angle_beta   90.00
_cell.angle_gamma   90.00
#
_symmetry.space_group_name_H-M   'P 1'
#
loop_
_entity.id
_entity.type
_entity.pdbx_description
1 polymer ?
#
loop_
_entity_poly.entity_id
_entity_poly.type
_entity_poly.pdbx_seq_one_letter_code
_entity_poly.pdbx_strand_id
1 'polypeptide(L)'
;RDVATVMQRMEMIRRITSEITEYLEELGSEGRLLALQVEDLVRGSASERALVMRDYIRDPDDVVRVEAELSSLGSEHIVDLTAIANILGLDVYEVADLDREITPRGVRALSLVPHLSWGAIKEVSAHITTLPALRAATTEELEAIEGIGPYRAKLITENLAHQAQAVSSGLVGW
;
A
#
# COMPACT_ATOMS: atom_id res chain seq x y z
N ARG A 1 15.09 -0.54 2.25
CA ARG A 1 15.33 -0.18 0.83
C ARG A 1 14.13 -0.44 -0.05
N ASP A 2 13.60 -1.64 -0.07
CA ASP A 2 12.58 -2.07 -1.04
C ASP A 2 11.30 -1.22 -0.98
N VAL A 3 10.79 -0.92 0.21
CA VAL A 3 9.59 -0.09 0.37
C VAL A 3 9.82 1.32 -0.19
N ALA A 4 10.95 1.95 0.12
CA ALA A 4 11.29 3.28 -0.42
C ALA A 4 11.39 3.23 -1.96
N THR A 5 11.98 2.16 -2.51
CA THR A 5 12.08 1.96 -3.97
C THR A 5 10.70 1.78 -4.62
N VAL A 6 9.81 1.00 -3.99
CA VAL A 6 8.43 0.81 -4.48
C VAL A 6 7.69 2.14 -4.47
N MET A 7 7.77 2.89 -3.38
CA MET A 7 7.12 4.19 -3.27
C MET A 7 7.68 5.21 -4.25
N GLN A 8 9.01 5.23 -4.46
CA GLN A 8 9.65 6.04 -5.50
C GLN A 8 9.06 5.75 -6.88
N ARG A 9 9.00 4.48 -7.27
CA ARG A 9 8.48 4.07 -8.59
C ARG A 9 7.01 4.43 -8.74
N MET A 10 6.20 4.22 -7.72
CA MET A 10 4.79 4.59 -7.73
C MET A 10 4.59 6.11 -7.87
N GLU A 11 5.42 6.91 -7.21
CA GLU A 11 5.39 8.37 -7.36
C GLU A 11 5.84 8.81 -8.77
N MET A 12 6.87 8.19 -9.32
CA MET A 12 7.30 8.47 -10.69
C MET A 12 6.20 8.13 -11.71
N ILE A 13 5.53 6.98 -11.57
CA ILE A 13 4.40 6.60 -12.43
C ILE A 13 3.29 7.65 -12.32
N ARG A 14 2.93 8.09 -11.12
CA ARG A 14 1.92 9.13 -10.91
C ARG A 14 2.27 10.43 -11.64
N ARG A 15 3.51 10.90 -11.52
CA ARG A 15 4.00 12.14 -12.17
C ARG A 15 3.95 12.02 -13.69
N ILE A 16 4.50 10.93 -14.24
CA ILE A 16 4.49 10.68 -15.68
C ILE A 16 3.04 10.60 -16.20
N THR A 17 2.16 9.94 -15.48
CA THR A 17 0.74 9.86 -15.85
C THR A 17 0.09 11.24 -15.87
N SER A 18 0.37 12.10 -14.88
CA SER A 18 -0.14 13.48 -14.83
C SER A 18 0.33 14.27 -16.06
N GLU A 19 1.64 14.24 -16.35
CA GLU A 19 2.20 14.94 -17.52
C GLU A 19 1.59 14.44 -18.85
N ILE A 20 1.47 13.12 -19.02
CA ILE A 20 0.85 12.56 -20.21
C ILE A 20 -0.61 13.03 -20.34
N THR A 21 -1.34 13.03 -19.23
CA THR A 21 -2.75 13.45 -19.24
C THR A 21 -2.89 14.92 -19.65
N GLU A 22 -2.02 15.81 -19.13
CA GLU A 22 -1.98 17.22 -19.52
C GLU A 22 -1.75 17.38 -21.04
N TYR A 23 -0.77 16.67 -21.62
CA TYR A 23 -0.54 16.69 -23.07
C TYR A 23 -1.71 16.15 -23.87
N LEU A 24 -2.38 15.10 -23.38
CA LEU A 24 -3.55 14.52 -24.08
C LEU A 24 -4.76 15.45 -24.04
N GLU A 25 -4.91 16.26 -22.99
CA GLU A 25 -5.95 17.30 -22.91
C GLU A 25 -5.70 18.40 -23.97
N GLU A 26 -4.46 18.79 -24.19
CA GLU A 26 -4.09 19.76 -25.23
C GLU A 26 -4.41 19.26 -26.66
N LEU A 27 -4.33 17.94 -26.89
CA LEU A 27 -4.68 17.31 -28.18
C LEU A 27 -6.19 17.21 -28.42
N GLY A 28 -7.01 17.50 -27.41
CA GLY A 28 -8.46 17.53 -27.53
C GLY A 28 -9.06 16.18 -27.93
N SER A 29 -9.85 16.16 -29.02
CA SER A 29 -10.57 14.95 -29.46
C SER A 29 -9.63 13.79 -29.84
N GLU A 30 -8.47 14.08 -30.39
CA GLU A 30 -7.48 13.07 -30.81
C GLU A 30 -6.82 12.41 -29.61
N GLY A 31 -6.61 13.16 -28.53
CA GLY A 31 -6.03 12.65 -27.28
C GLY A 31 -7.00 11.80 -26.46
N ARG A 32 -8.32 11.92 -26.67
CA ARG A 32 -9.33 11.28 -25.79
C ARG A 32 -9.21 9.77 -25.70
N LEU A 33 -8.99 9.08 -26.81
CA LEU A 33 -8.83 7.61 -26.82
C LEU A 33 -7.58 7.18 -26.07
N LEU A 34 -6.46 7.90 -26.26
CA LEU A 34 -5.21 7.64 -25.55
C LEU A 34 -5.34 7.93 -24.06
N ALA A 35 -6.07 8.99 -23.67
CA ALA A 35 -6.35 9.30 -22.27
C ALA A 35 -7.09 8.15 -21.57
N LEU A 36 -8.10 7.56 -22.20
CA LEU A 36 -8.81 6.39 -21.69
C LEU A 36 -7.88 5.17 -21.52
N GLN A 37 -6.97 4.95 -22.47
CA GLN A 37 -6.01 3.85 -22.38
C GLN A 37 -5.02 4.07 -21.23
N VAL A 38 -4.54 5.29 -21.02
CA VAL A 38 -3.67 5.64 -19.89
C VAL A 38 -4.42 5.44 -18.56
N GLU A 39 -5.67 5.91 -18.49
CA GLU A 39 -6.51 5.71 -17.31
C GLU A 39 -6.69 4.21 -16.98
N ASP A 40 -6.94 3.38 -17.99
CA ASP A 40 -7.06 1.93 -17.80
C ASP A 40 -5.76 1.29 -17.31
N LEU A 41 -4.61 1.71 -17.84
CA LEU A 41 -3.30 1.20 -17.42
C LEU A 41 -2.96 1.51 -15.96
N VAL A 42 -3.36 2.69 -15.47
CA VAL A 42 -3.07 3.11 -14.09
C VAL A 42 -4.22 2.89 -13.12
N ARG A 43 -5.31 2.30 -13.61
CA ARG A 43 -6.50 2.02 -12.79
C ARG A 43 -6.11 1.21 -11.56
N GLY A 44 -6.54 1.68 -10.39
CA GLY A 44 -6.25 1.05 -9.11
C GLY A 44 -4.86 1.39 -8.54
N SER A 45 -3.93 1.98 -9.30
CA SER A 45 -2.58 2.29 -8.80
C SER A 45 -2.59 3.22 -7.58
N ALA A 46 -3.49 4.19 -7.54
CA ALA A 46 -3.64 5.08 -6.39
C ALA A 46 -4.12 4.34 -5.13
N SER A 47 -5.08 3.43 -5.28
CA SER A 47 -5.58 2.60 -4.18
C SER A 47 -4.49 1.66 -3.66
N GLU A 48 -3.76 0.99 -4.55
CA GLU A 48 -2.64 0.12 -4.19
C GLU A 48 -1.52 0.91 -3.49
N ARG A 49 -1.20 2.11 -3.98
CA ARG A 49 -0.22 3.00 -3.34
C ARG A 49 -0.63 3.35 -1.91
N ALA A 50 -1.89 3.72 -1.70
CA ALA A 50 -2.41 4.02 -0.37
C ALA A 50 -2.34 2.80 0.57
N LEU A 51 -2.63 1.59 0.07
CA LEU A 51 -2.52 0.35 0.85
C LEU A 51 -1.07 0.04 1.23
N VAL A 52 -0.11 0.21 0.29
CA VAL A 52 1.33 0.06 0.58
C VAL A 52 1.76 1.06 1.65
N MET A 53 1.36 2.33 1.53
CA MET A 53 1.66 3.32 2.57
C MET A 53 1.14 2.89 3.93
N ARG A 54 -0.12 2.48 4.04
CA ARG A 54 -0.73 2.04 5.31
C ARG A 54 -0.05 0.83 5.94
N ASP A 55 0.59 -0.01 5.15
CA ASP A 55 1.37 -1.14 5.67
C ASP A 55 2.67 -0.70 6.35
N TYR A 56 3.27 0.44 5.96
CA TYR A 56 4.63 0.77 6.34
C TYR A 56 4.81 2.13 7.02
N ILE A 57 3.93 3.11 6.81
CA ILE A 57 4.03 4.41 7.49
C ILE A 57 3.82 4.25 8.99
N ARG A 58 4.41 5.15 9.77
CA ARG A 58 4.32 5.10 11.25
C ARG A 58 2.88 5.14 11.73
N ASP A 59 2.07 6.07 11.26
CA ASP A 59 0.65 6.18 11.55
C ASP A 59 -0.18 5.92 10.27
N PRO A 60 -0.97 4.84 10.20
CA PRO A 60 -1.79 4.53 9.03
C PRO A 60 -2.82 5.61 8.64
N ASP A 61 -3.18 6.52 9.55
CA ASP A 61 -4.08 7.62 9.26
C ASP A 61 -3.39 8.82 8.60
N ASP A 62 -2.04 8.87 8.63
CA ASP A 62 -1.22 9.92 8.03
C ASP A 62 -1.04 9.82 6.50
N VAL A 63 -1.75 8.92 5.82
CA VAL A 63 -1.59 8.69 4.37
C VAL A 63 -1.70 9.98 3.57
N VAL A 64 -2.69 10.82 3.88
CA VAL A 64 -2.92 12.10 3.15
C VAL A 64 -1.72 13.04 3.29
N ARG A 65 -1.13 13.14 4.49
CA ARG A 65 0.07 13.94 4.72
C ARG A 65 1.26 13.39 3.93
N VAL A 66 1.50 12.08 4.03
CA VAL A 66 2.58 11.39 3.32
C VAL A 66 2.45 11.56 1.80
N GLU A 67 1.24 11.43 1.26
CA GLU A 67 0.98 11.67 -0.16
C GLU A 67 1.29 13.11 -0.58
N ALA A 68 0.90 14.10 0.22
CA ALA A 68 1.19 15.50 -0.05
C ALA A 68 2.70 15.77 -0.02
N GLU A 69 3.42 15.24 0.97
CA GLU A 69 4.87 15.39 1.08
C GLU A 69 5.62 14.72 -0.10
N LEU A 70 5.25 13.50 -0.48
CA LEU A 70 5.83 12.82 -1.65
C LEU A 70 5.57 13.60 -2.95
N SER A 71 4.36 14.11 -3.11
CA SER A 71 3.98 14.89 -4.30
C SER A 71 4.71 16.21 -4.40
N SER A 72 5.09 16.82 -3.27
CA SER A 72 5.83 18.08 -3.19
C SER A 72 7.34 17.94 -3.35
N LEU A 73 7.88 16.71 -3.34
CA LEU A 73 9.32 16.50 -3.57
C LEU A 73 9.75 17.03 -4.94
N GLY A 74 10.84 17.79 -4.98
CA GLY A 74 11.48 18.20 -6.22
C GLY A 74 11.97 16.99 -7.04
N SER A 75 12.10 17.17 -8.35
CA SER A 75 12.55 16.09 -9.26
C SER A 75 13.94 15.57 -8.90
N GLU A 76 14.79 16.42 -8.33
CA GLU A 76 16.14 16.05 -7.85
C GLU A 76 16.11 15.19 -6.57
N HIS A 77 15.06 15.30 -5.76
CA HIS A 77 14.93 14.58 -4.50
C HIS A 77 14.17 13.26 -4.63
N ILE A 78 13.41 13.07 -5.70
CA ILE A 78 12.68 11.82 -5.91
C ILE A 78 13.60 10.61 -6.10
N VAL A 79 14.86 10.81 -6.45
CA VAL A 79 15.86 9.76 -6.56
C VAL A 79 16.54 9.41 -5.24
N ASP A 80 16.33 10.23 -4.21
CA ASP A 80 16.87 10.01 -2.87
C ASP A 80 15.94 9.11 -2.05
N LEU A 81 16.32 7.84 -1.91
CA LEU A 81 15.55 6.86 -1.14
C LEU A 81 15.53 7.19 0.36
N THR A 82 16.52 7.91 0.88
CA THR A 82 16.52 8.30 2.31
C THR A 82 15.45 9.35 2.58
N ALA A 83 15.30 10.33 1.67
CA ALA A 83 14.24 11.32 1.75
C ALA A 83 12.85 10.66 1.72
N ILE A 84 12.63 9.74 0.78
CA ILE A 84 11.37 8.99 0.68
C ILE A 84 11.11 8.17 1.94
N ALA A 85 12.10 7.44 2.44
CA ALA A 85 11.98 6.63 3.65
C ALA A 85 11.62 7.48 4.88
N ASN A 86 12.19 8.68 5.00
CA ASN A 86 11.88 9.61 6.08
C ASN A 86 10.47 10.19 5.98
N ILE A 87 9.98 10.50 4.77
CA ILE A 87 8.57 10.90 4.56
C ILE A 87 7.61 9.78 5.03
N LEU A 88 7.99 8.51 4.80
CA LEU A 88 7.23 7.37 5.30
C LEU A 88 7.34 7.17 6.83
N GLY A 89 8.22 7.91 7.51
CA GLY A 89 8.46 7.78 8.95
C GLY A 89 9.31 6.57 9.33
N LEU A 90 10.20 6.14 8.45
CA LEU A 90 11.05 4.96 8.68
C LEU A 90 12.35 5.26 9.44
N ASP A 91 12.56 6.51 9.90
CA ASP A 91 13.72 6.95 10.70
C ASP A 91 15.07 6.53 10.09
N VAL A 92 15.31 6.94 8.86
CA VAL A 92 16.55 6.68 8.12
C VAL A 92 17.48 7.88 8.26
N TYR A 93 18.64 7.69 8.88
CA TYR A 93 19.64 8.74 9.10
C TYR A 93 20.83 8.62 8.15
N GLU A 94 21.11 7.39 7.71
CA GLU A 94 22.17 7.11 6.74
C GLU A 94 21.73 6.01 5.76
N VAL A 95 22.46 5.88 4.65
CA VAL A 95 22.09 4.93 3.57
C VAL A 95 22.05 3.48 4.07
N ALA A 96 22.87 3.12 5.07
CA ALA A 96 22.86 1.79 5.68
C ALA A 96 21.53 1.46 6.37
N ASP A 97 20.83 2.46 6.92
CA ASP A 97 19.53 2.26 7.58
C ASP A 97 18.44 1.79 6.58
N LEU A 98 18.62 2.06 5.28
CA LEU A 98 17.69 1.58 4.25
C LEU A 98 17.62 0.06 4.17
N ASP A 99 18.65 -0.64 4.61
CA ASP A 99 18.72 -2.10 4.57
C ASP A 99 18.15 -2.76 5.85
N ARG A 100 17.70 -1.95 6.82
CA ARG A 100 17.00 -2.45 8.00
C ARG A 100 15.70 -3.15 7.59
N GLU A 101 15.47 -4.33 8.15
CA GLU A 101 14.23 -5.07 7.95
C GLU A 101 13.05 -4.32 8.59
N ILE A 102 11.97 -4.19 7.82
CA ILE A 102 10.71 -3.62 8.26
C ILE A 102 9.59 -4.61 7.96
N THR A 103 8.66 -4.74 8.91
CA THR A 103 7.56 -5.69 8.81
C THR A 103 6.27 -4.95 8.44
N PRO A 104 5.54 -5.39 7.38
CA PRO A 104 4.25 -4.80 7.02
C PRO A 104 3.20 -5.08 8.11
N ARG A 105 2.21 -4.20 8.22
CA ARG A 105 1.07 -4.38 9.13
C ARG A 105 0.10 -5.46 8.67
N GLY A 106 -0.04 -5.65 7.36
CA GLY A 106 -0.98 -6.59 6.77
C GLY A 106 -2.27 -5.94 6.25
N VAL A 107 -2.32 -4.62 6.15
CA VAL A 107 -3.48 -3.88 5.61
C VAL A 107 -3.81 -4.32 4.19
N ARG A 108 -2.79 -4.52 3.32
CA ARG A 108 -2.99 -5.06 1.96
C ARG A 108 -3.57 -6.46 1.98
N ALA A 109 -3.07 -7.33 2.86
CA ALA A 109 -3.58 -8.70 2.98
C ALA A 109 -5.05 -8.70 3.43
N LEU A 110 -5.42 -7.85 4.38
CA LEU A 110 -6.79 -7.68 4.84
C LEU A 110 -7.70 -7.07 3.76
N SER A 111 -7.20 -6.18 2.92
CA SER A 111 -8.00 -5.56 1.83
C SER A 111 -8.42 -6.56 0.76
N LEU A 112 -7.73 -7.69 0.65
CA LEU A 112 -8.08 -8.78 -0.26
C LEU A 112 -9.12 -9.74 0.32
N VAL A 113 -9.48 -9.60 1.61
CA VAL A 113 -10.52 -10.42 2.24
C VAL A 113 -11.90 -9.95 1.77
N PRO A 114 -12.70 -10.80 1.11
CA PRO A 114 -14.01 -10.40 0.60
C PRO A 114 -14.93 -9.88 1.70
N HIS A 115 -15.72 -8.87 1.41
CA HIS A 115 -16.74 -8.30 2.30
C HIS A 115 -16.21 -7.75 3.64
N LEU A 116 -14.90 -7.52 3.77
CA LEU A 116 -14.31 -6.86 4.91
C LEU A 116 -14.35 -5.35 4.70
N SER A 117 -15.07 -4.63 5.56
CA SER A 117 -15.16 -3.17 5.47
C SER A 117 -13.86 -2.50 5.88
N TRP A 118 -13.62 -1.28 5.40
CA TRP A 118 -12.46 -0.50 5.79
C TRP A 118 -12.37 -0.29 7.31
N GLY A 119 -13.50 -0.04 7.98
CA GLY A 119 -13.55 0.06 9.43
C GLY A 119 -13.05 -1.20 10.13
N ALA A 120 -13.47 -2.39 9.67
CA ALA A 120 -12.98 -3.66 10.21
C ALA A 120 -11.48 -3.86 9.96
N ILE A 121 -10.96 -3.49 8.79
CA ILE A 121 -9.51 -3.53 8.50
C ILE A 121 -8.74 -2.64 9.48
N LYS A 122 -9.20 -1.42 9.72
CA LYS A 122 -8.58 -0.50 10.70
C LYS A 122 -8.54 -1.10 12.09
N GLU A 123 -9.66 -1.62 12.58
CA GLU A 123 -9.74 -2.23 13.92
C GLU A 123 -8.77 -3.42 14.04
N VAL A 124 -8.76 -4.33 13.08
CA VAL A 124 -7.82 -5.46 13.09
C VAL A 124 -6.38 -4.99 13.06
N SER A 125 -6.02 -4.07 12.17
CA SER A 125 -4.62 -3.59 12.03
C SER A 125 -4.15 -2.71 13.19
N ALA A 126 -5.08 -2.13 13.97
CA ALA A 126 -4.77 -1.42 15.20
C ALA A 126 -4.43 -2.37 16.36
N HIS A 127 -5.10 -3.52 16.43
CA HIS A 127 -4.89 -4.53 17.47
C HIS A 127 -3.75 -5.48 17.13
N ILE A 128 -3.65 -5.91 15.85
CA ILE A 128 -2.61 -6.81 15.37
C ILE A 128 -1.74 -6.05 14.37
N THR A 129 -0.62 -5.56 14.85
CA THR A 129 0.19 -4.53 14.17
C THR A 129 1.20 -5.06 13.15
N THR A 130 1.31 -6.39 12.97
CA THR A 130 2.25 -6.99 12.01
C THR A 130 1.62 -8.14 11.24
N LEU A 131 1.97 -8.28 9.97
CA LEU A 131 1.49 -9.36 9.11
C LEU A 131 1.82 -10.77 9.65
N PRO A 132 3.02 -11.06 10.19
CA PRO A 132 3.28 -12.35 10.82
C PRO A 132 2.35 -12.64 12.00
N ALA A 133 2.11 -11.67 12.90
CA ALA A 133 1.16 -11.82 14.00
C ALA A 133 -0.27 -12.02 13.49
N LEU A 134 -0.66 -11.27 12.46
CA LEU A 134 -1.97 -11.41 11.83
C LEU A 134 -2.20 -12.81 11.22
N ARG A 135 -1.17 -13.38 10.59
CA ARG A 135 -1.23 -14.75 10.04
C ARG A 135 -1.25 -15.82 11.11
N ALA A 136 -0.68 -15.55 12.28
CA ALA A 136 -0.67 -16.48 13.42
C ALA A 136 -1.92 -16.34 14.31
N ALA A 137 -2.71 -15.28 14.15
CA ALA A 137 -3.87 -15.01 14.98
C ALA A 137 -4.94 -16.09 14.85
N THR A 138 -5.48 -16.51 15.98
CA THR A 138 -6.60 -17.46 16.03
C THR A 138 -7.93 -16.77 15.76
N THR A 139 -8.95 -17.56 15.45
CA THR A 139 -10.31 -17.05 15.26
C THR A 139 -10.81 -16.36 16.53
N GLU A 140 -10.52 -16.91 17.70
CA GLU A 140 -10.91 -16.40 19.01
C GLU A 140 -10.24 -15.04 19.31
N GLU A 141 -8.97 -14.88 18.97
CA GLU A 141 -8.25 -13.60 19.11
C GLU A 141 -8.83 -12.51 18.20
N LEU A 142 -9.21 -12.87 16.98
CA LEU A 142 -9.86 -11.94 16.06
C LEU A 142 -11.28 -11.58 16.51
N GLU A 143 -12.05 -12.52 17.07
CA GLU A 143 -13.40 -12.27 17.61
C GLU A 143 -13.39 -11.33 18.82
N ALA A 144 -12.28 -11.26 19.55
CA ALA A 144 -12.13 -10.33 20.66
C ALA A 144 -12.01 -8.87 20.22
N ILE A 145 -11.76 -8.61 18.92
CA ILE A 145 -11.67 -7.26 18.35
C ILE A 145 -13.07 -6.71 18.10
N GLU A 146 -13.31 -5.48 18.52
CA GLU A 146 -14.61 -4.82 18.35
C GLU A 146 -15.03 -4.79 16.86
N GLY A 147 -16.26 -5.18 16.59
CA GLY A 147 -16.79 -5.22 15.21
C GLY A 147 -16.37 -6.45 14.37
N ILE A 148 -15.57 -7.35 14.92
CA ILE A 148 -15.18 -8.62 14.27
C ILE A 148 -15.97 -9.76 14.93
N GLY A 149 -17.06 -10.16 14.31
CA GLY A 149 -17.82 -11.33 14.76
C GLY A 149 -17.25 -12.64 14.19
N PRO A 150 -17.79 -13.81 14.64
CA PRO A 150 -17.30 -15.15 14.27
C PRO A 150 -17.15 -15.35 12.75
N TYR A 151 -18.12 -14.88 11.99
CA TYR A 151 -18.09 -15.00 10.52
C TYR A 151 -16.89 -14.25 9.90
N ARG A 152 -16.65 -12.99 10.34
CA ARG A 152 -15.54 -12.20 9.82
C ARG A 152 -14.19 -12.75 10.27
N ALA A 153 -14.07 -13.19 11.52
CA ALA A 153 -12.86 -13.80 12.05
C ALA A 153 -12.46 -15.03 11.22
N LYS A 154 -13.42 -15.95 10.98
CA LYS A 154 -13.21 -17.10 10.14
C LYS A 154 -12.82 -16.74 8.70
N LEU A 155 -13.51 -15.76 8.11
CA LEU A 155 -13.22 -15.29 6.75
C LEU A 155 -11.78 -14.73 6.64
N ILE A 156 -11.32 -13.98 7.64
CA ILE A 156 -9.96 -13.45 7.71
C ILE A 156 -8.96 -14.60 7.77
N THR A 157 -9.09 -15.52 8.71
CA THR A 157 -8.13 -16.63 8.88
C THR A 157 -8.04 -17.52 7.63
N GLU A 158 -9.17 -17.88 7.02
CA GLU A 158 -9.21 -18.71 5.80
C GLU A 158 -8.54 -17.99 4.60
N ASN A 159 -8.85 -16.70 4.39
CA ASN A 159 -8.26 -15.97 3.29
C ASN A 159 -6.75 -15.74 3.47
N LEU A 160 -6.29 -15.41 4.67
CA LEU A 160 -4.85 -15.25 4.94
C LEU A 160 -4.08 -16.57 4.75
N ALA A 161 -4.66 -17.71 5.14
CA ALA A 161 -4.07 -19.02 4.89
C ALA A 161 -3.98 -19.31 3.38
N HIS A 162 -5.05 -19.02 2.62
CA HIS A 162 -5.05 -19.18 1.17
C HIS A 162 -4.02 -18.28 0.46
N GLN A 163 -3.91 -17.01 0.86
CA GLN A 163 -2.89 -16.09 0.34
C GLN A 163 -1.48 -16.63 0.61
N ALA A 164 -1.21 -17.15 1.82
CA ALA A 164 0.09 -17.71 2.16
C ALA A 164 0.45 -18.92 1.28
N GLN A 165 -0.52 -19.79 1.00
CA GLN A 165 -0.33 -20.93 0.09
C GLN A 165 -0.08 -20.51 -1.35
N ALA A 166 -0.81 -19.50 -1.86
CA ALA A 166 -0.63 -18.98 -3.20
C ALA A 166 0.78 -18.41 -3.42
N VAL A 167 1.32 -17.70 -2.43
CA VAL A 167 2.70 -17.19 -2.46
C VAL A 167 3.71 -18.33 -2.44
N SER A 168 3.55 -19.32 -1.58
CA SER A 168 4.47 -20.46 -1.48
C SER A 168 4.48 -21.36 -2.72
N SER A 169 3.38 -21.41 -3.48
CA SER A 169 3.27 -22.16 -4.73
C SER A 169 3.75 -21.40 -5.98
N GLY A 170 4.22 -20.15 -5.82
CA GLY A 170 4.69 -19.32 -6.94
C GLY A 170 3.59 -18.84 -7.90
N LEU A 171 2.31 -19.01 -7.54
CA LEU A 171 1.17 -18.60 -8.36
C LEU A 171 0.90 -17.10 -8.33
N VAL A 172 1.47 -16.39 -7.37
CA VAL A 172 1.39 -14.91 -7.28
C VAL A 172 2.81 -14.39 -7.12
N GLY A 173 3.36 -13.82 -8.20
CA GLY A 173 4.58 -12.99 -8.13
C GLY A 173 4.21 -11.61 -7.57
N TRP A 174 5.01 -11.13 -6.66
CA TRP A 174 4.96 -9.76 -6.12
C TRP A 174 5.72 -8.81 -7.02
#